data_15627dc598bd2ce55558f69ebe26735d
#
_entry.id   15627dc598bd2ce55558f69ebe26735d
#
_cell.length_a   1.000
_cell.length_b   1.000
_cell.length_c   1.000
_cell.angle_alpha   90.00
_cell.angle_beta   90.00
_cell.angle_gamma   90.00
#
_symmetry.space_group_name_H-M   'P 1'
#
loop_
_entity.id
_entity.type
_entity.pdbx_description
1 polymer ?
#
loop_
_entity_poly.entity_id
_entity_poly.type
_entity_poly.pdbx_seq_one_letter_code
_entity_poly.pdbx_strand_id
1 'polypeptide(L)'
;MCLILFAVNPNSRYRLIVAANRDELYARPTQIAGFWESLPDLLAGRDENMGGTWLGVNKKGAFAAVTNFMETPPDPLPPRSRGDLPIGFLTSDSDPNAYLDRVSARGNAYKGFNLIVSNRDKCSYYGNRAGAPRELEKGYYGLSNQILDCDWPKVFDGRAKLMEIISAFDDPGEALFSLLLEQGDDRKFSSSFIAADTYGTRATSVVLIGTDGNLLFEERNFGVNGIPLASNRFQFNCDVGF
;
A
#
# COMPACT_ATOMS: atom_id res chain seq x y z
N MET A 1 -8.33 -3.83 9.09
CA MET A 1 -7.23 -2.83 9.34
C MET A 1 -6.08 -3.16 8.40
N CYS A 2 -5.43 -2.16 7.79
CA CYS A 2 -4.34 -2.42 6.85
C CYS A 2 -3.00 -2.00 7.48
N LEU A 3 -1.89 -2.46 6.91
CA LEU A 3 -0.55 -2.03 7.24
C LEU A 3 0.22 -1.81 5.95
N ILE A 4 0.95 -0.70 5.84
CA ILE A 4 1.90 -0.43 4.77
C ILE A 4 3.20 0.03 5.42
N LEU A 5 4.25 -0.77 5.30
CA LEU A 5 5.60 -0.41 5.67
C LEU A 5 6.36 -0.11 4.37
N PHE A 6 7.04 1.01 4.29
CA PHE A 6 7.72 1.37 3.05
C PHE A 6 8.97 2.20 3.28
N ALA A 7 9.89 2.14 2.32
CA ALA A 7 11.13 2.90 2.34
C ALA A 7 11.32 3.65 1.03
N VAL A 8 11.59 4.95 1.14
CA VAL A 8 11.85 5.86 0.01
C VAL A 8 13.36 6.05 -0.13
N ASN A 9 13.91 5.70 -1.28
CA ASN A 9 15.34 5.79 -1.60
C ASN A 9 16.25 5.20 -0.49
N PRO A 10 15.97 3.99 0.03
CA PRO A 10 16.68 3.47 1.20
C PRO A 10 18.18 3.27 0.93
N ASN A 11 18.53 2.88 -0.29
CA ASN A 11 19.90 2.61 -0.71
C ASN A 11 20.09 2.86 -2.22
N SER A 12 21.26 2.54 -2.77
CA SER A 12 21.56 2.76 -4.19
C SER A 12 20.85 1.78 -5.14
N ARG A 13 20.32 0.66 -4.63
CA ARG A 13 19.64 -0.38 -5.42
C ARG A 13 18.15 -0.08 -5.61
N TYR A 14 17.48 0.38 -4.56
CA TYR A 14 16.04 0.55 -4.54
C TYR A 14 15.64 2.01 -4.37
N ARG A 15 14.72 2.44 -5.21
CA ARG A 15 14.02 3.72 -5.12
C ARG A 15 12.83 3.66 -4.17
N LEU A 16 12.09 2.55 -4.21
CA LEU A 16 10.93 2.30 -3.35
C LEU A 16 10.88 0.82 -2.97
N ILE A 17 10.70 0.56 -1.69
CA ILE A 17 10.38 -0.76 -1.15
C ILE A 17 9.08 -0.63 -0.39
N VAL A 18 8.13 -1.52 -0.65
CA VAL A 18 6.83 -1.57 0.05
C VAL A 18 6.54 -2.98 0.51
N ALA A 19 6.09 -3.11 1.74
CA ALA A 19 5.54 -4.32 2.34
C ALA A 19 4.17 -3.99 2.94
N ALA A 20 3.10 -4.62 2.46
CA ALA A 20 1.74 -4.22 2.82
C ALA A 20 0.81 -5.40 3.09
N ASN A 21 -0.06 -5.25 4.09
CA ASN A 21 -1.18 -6.14 4.37
C ASN A 21 -2.50 -5.44 4.12
N ARG A 22 -3.41 -6.11 3.39
CA ARG A 22 -4.80 -5.74 3.26
C ARG A 22 -5.65 -6.62 4.17
N ASP A 23 -6.24 -6.01 5.19
CA ASP A 23 -7.17 -6.70 6.08
C ASP A 23 -8.61 -6.30 5.73
N GLU A 24 -9.45 -7.30 5.47
CA GLU A 24 -10.82 -7.12 5.00
C GLU A 24 -11.71 -8.30 5.40
N LEU A 25 -13.02 -8.15 5.32
CA LEU A 25 -13.97 -9.24 5.41
C LEU A 25 -13.72 -10.29 4.33
N TYR A 26 -13.65 -11.56 4.68
CA TYR A 26 -13.46 -12.63 3.71
C TYR A 26 -14.61 -12.72 2.68
N ALA A 27 -15.81 -12.35 3.08
CA ALA A 27 -16.99 -12.30 2.20
C ALA A 27 -16.93 -11.18 1.15
N ARG A 28 -15.98 -10.19 1.25
CA ARG A 28 -15.90 -9.11 0.28
C ARG A 28 -15.27 -9.61 -1.03
N PRO A 29 -15.99 -9.60 -2.17
CA PRO A 29 -15.46 -10.06 -3.44
C PRO A 29 -14.22 -9.25 -3.84
N THR A 30 -13.15 -9.97 -4.17
CA THR A 30 -11.85 -9.34 -4.48
C THR A 30 -11.14 -10.17 -5.54
N GLN A 31 -10.70 -9.53 -6.60
CA GLN A 31 -9.82 -10.11 -7.60
C GLN A 31 -8.36 -9.95 -7.14
N ILE A 32 -7.59 -11.03 -7.21
CA ILE A 32 -6.15 -11.02 -6.91
C ILE A 32 -5.39 -10.12 -7.89
N ALA A 33 -4.18 -9.70 -7.51
CA ALA A 33 -3.37 -8.80 -8.33
C ALA A 33 -3.10 -9.37 -9.73
N GLY A 34 -3.29 -8.51 -10.74
CA GLY A 34 -3.05 -8.79 -12.15
C GLY A 34 -3.08 -7.49 -12.96
N PHE A 35 -2.64 -7.55 -14.20
CA PHE A 35 -2.87 -6.46 -15.15
C PHE A 35 -4.36 -6.40 -15.52
N TRP A 36 -4.95 -5.22 -15.46
CA TRP A 36 -6.38 -5.06 -15.75
C TRP A 36 -6.63 -5.00 -17.26
N GLU A 37 -7.56 -5.80 -17.78
CA GLU A 37 -7.91 -5.78 -19.22
C GLU A 37 -8.32 -4.39 -19.71
N SER A 38 -9.10 -3.65 -18.90
CA SER A 38 -9.56 -2.30 -19.23
C SER A 38 -8.50 -1.22 -19.06
N LEU A 39 -7.41 -1.51 -18.36
CA LEU A 39 -6.29 -0.61 -18.05
C LEU A 39 -4.98 -1.41 -18.11
N PRO A 40 -4.48 -1.76 -19.30
CA PRO A 40 -3.42 -2.76 -19.48
C PRO A 40 -2.05 -2.37 -18.91
N ASP A 41 -1.89 -1.13 -18.48
CA ASP A 41 -0.68 -0.66 -17.79
C ASP A 41 -0.82 -0.70 -16.26
N LEU A 42 -2.02 -0.93 -15.73
CA LEU A 42 -2.29 -1.01 -14.30
C LEU A 42 -2.18 -2.44 -13.80
N LEU A 43 -1.27 -2.66 -12.84
CA LEU A 43 -1.11 -3.90 -12.09
C LEU A 43 -1.58 -3.69 -10.66
N ALA A 44 -2.68 -4.33 -10.27
CA ALA A 44 -3.29 -4.19 -8.95
C ALA A 44 -4.30 -5.31 -8.68
N GLY A 45 -4.61 -5.58 -7.42
CA GLY A 45 -5.82 -6.29 -7.03
C GLY A 45 -7.06 -5.41 -7.25
N ARG A 46 -8.26 -6.01 -7.33
CA ARG A 46 -9.49 -5.25 -7.57
C ARG A 46 -10.55 -5.57 -6.51
N ASP A 47 -11.12 -4.54 -5.94
CA ASP A 47 -12.33 -4.63 -5.13
C ASP A 47 -13.54 -4.73 -6.06
N GLU A 48 -14.17 -5.90 -6.15
CA GLU A 48 -15.26 -6.13 -7.09
C GLU A 48 -16.57 -5.46 -6.66
N ASN A 49 -16.72 -5.08 -5.37
CA ASN A 49 -17.90 -4.34 -4.91
C ASN A 49 -17.90 -2.88 -5.37
N MET A 50 -16.73 -2.22 -5.34
CA MET A 50 -16.61 -0.79 -5.62
C MET A 50 -15.78 -0.50 -6.88
N GLY A 51 -15.22 -1.52 -7.51
CA GLY A 51 -14.46 -1.42 -8.74
C GLY A 51 -13.04 -0.83 -8.60
N GLY A 52 -12.66 -0.38 -7.39
CA GLY A 52 -11.40 0.29 -7.10
C GLY A 52 -10.26 -0.65 -6.69
N THR A 53 -9.13 -0.08 -6.30
CA THR A 53 -8.00 -0.82 -5.71
C THR A 53 -7.51 -0.17 -4.42
N TRP A 54 -6.73 -0.93 -3.65
CA TRP A 54 -6.09 -0.46 -2.41
C TRP A 54 -4.59 -0.20 -2.58
N LEU A 55 -3.95 -0.91 -3.52
CA LEU A 55 -2.53 -0.83 -3.82
C LEU A 55 -2.28 -1.30 -5.26
N GLY A 56 -1.40 -0.62 -5.96
CA GLY A 56 -1.01 -1.00 -7.30
C GLY A 56 0.19 -0.23 -7.82
N VAL A 57 0.65 -0.67 -8.98
CA VAL A 57 1.71 -0.05 -9.77
C VAL A 57 1.28 0.08 -11.22
N ASN A 58 2.00 0.86 -12.00
CA ASN A 58 1.85 0.85 -13.45
C ASN A 58 3.18 0.53 -14.17
N LYS A 59 3.12 0.28 -15.47
CA LYS A 59 4.31 -0.03 -16.28
C LYS A 59 5.34 1.08 -16.32
N LYS A 60 4.97 2.33 -16.01
CA LYS A 60 5.90 3.47 -15.88
C LYS A 60 6.61 3.49 -14.52
N GLY A 61 6.34 2.54 -13.63
CA GLY A 61 6.91 2.45 -12.29
C GLY A 61 6.30 3.41 -11.28
N ALA A 62 5.13 3.97 -11.54
CA ALA A 62 4.37 4.68 -10.52
C ALA A 62 3.76 3.67 -9.53
N PHE A 63 3.63 4.09 -8.27
CA PHE A 63 3.02 3.34 -7.18
C PHE A 63 1.94 4.17 -6.51
N ALA A 64 0.85 3.54 -6.11
CA ALA A 64 -0.15 4.17 -5.25
C ALA A 64 -0.76 3.17 -4.28
N ALA A 65 -1.06 3.62 -3.07
CA ALA A 65 -1.76 2.82 -2.07
C ALA A 65 -2.63 3.69 -1.17
N VAL A 66 -3.79 3.15 -0.76
CA VAL A 66 -4.75 3.82 0.12
C VAL A 66 -5.07 2.96 1.32
N THR A 67 -5.11 3.55 2.51
CA THR A 67 -5.69 2.95 3.71
C THR A 67 -6.90 3.74 4.18
N ASN A 68 -7.82 3.05 4.85
CA ASN A 68 -8.88 3.70 5.57
C ASN A 68 -8.28 4.42 6.80
N PHE A 69 -8.84 5.57 7.16
CA PHE A 69 -8.59 6.18 8.47
C PHE A 69 -9.68 5.68 9.44
N MET A 70 -9.27 5.30 10.66
CA MET A 70 -10.19 4.84 11.70
C MET A 70 -10.87 6.05 12.36
N GLU A 71 -12.17 6.20 12.11
CA GLU A 71 -12.99 7.28 12.68
C GLU A 71 -13.85 6.75 13.82
N THR A 72 -13.94 7.52 14.90
CA THR A 72 -14.80 7.24 16.05
C THR A 72 -15.53 8.52 16.47
N PRO A 73 -16.85 8.64 16.26
CA PRO A 73 -17.75 7.70 15.58
C PRO A 73 -17.46 7.58 14.07
N PRO A 74 -17.90 6.50 13.41
CA PRO A 74 -17.73 6.37 11.96
C PRO A 74 -18.42 7.52 11.21
N ASP A 75 -17.80 8.01 10.15
CA ASP A 75 -18.38 9.02 9.27
C ASP A 75 -19.66 8.47 8.62
N PRO A 76 -20.84 9.11 8.82
CA PRO A 76 -22.13 8.63 8.30
C PRO A 76 -22.29 8.82 6.79
N LEU A 77 -21.51 9.68 6.16
CA LEU A 77 -21.68 10.01 4.75
C LEU A 77 -21.26 8.84 3.84
N PRO A 78 -22.05 8.49 2.82
CA PRO A 78 -21.66 7.57 1.76
C PRO A 78 -20.90 8.35 0.67
N PRO A 79 -19.61 8.50 0.76
CA PRO A 79 -18.86 9.28 -0.19
C PRO A 79 -18.39 8.43 -1.35
N ARG A 80 -17.56 9.02 -2.18
CA ARG A 80 -16.85 8.32 -3.26
C ARG A 80 -16.01 7.17 -2.72
N SER A 81 -15.79 6.17 -3.56
CA SER A 81 -14.86 5.08 -3.26
C SER A 81 -13.44 5.62 -3.10
N ARG A 82 -12.81 5.28 -1.96
CA ARG A 82 -11.38 5.59 -1.74
C ARG A 82 -10.48 4.83 -2.71
N GLY A 83 -10.95 3.66 -3.19
CA GLY A 83 -10.24 2.85 -4.18
C GLY A 83 -10.08 3.52 -5.56
N ASP A 84 -10.84 4.59 -5.85
CA ASP A 84 -10.67 5.39 -7.07
C ASP A 84 -9.40 6.25 -7.03
N LEU A 85 -8.90 6.57 -5.84
CA LEU A 85 -7.75 7.45 -5.67
C LEU A 85 -6.44 6.83 -6.20
N PRO A 86 -6.08 5.57 -5.87
CA PRO A 86 -4.93 4.93 -6.50
C PRO A 86 -5.07 4.79 -8.01
N ILE A 87 -6.25 4.40 -8.52
CA ILE A 87 -6.49 4.26 -9.95
C ILE A 87 -6.26 5.60 -10.66
N GLY A 88 -6.88 6.67 -10.13
CA GLY A 88 -6.77 8.00 -10.72
C GLY A 88 -5.33 8.52 -10.81
N PHE A 89 -4.45 8.15 -9.88
CA PHE A 89 -3.03 8.46 -9.97
C PHE A 89 -2.32 7.57 -11.00
N LEU A 90 -2.48 6.26 -10.89
CA LEU A 90 -1.76 5.27 -11.71
C LEU A 90 -2.13 5.32 -13.21
N THR A 91 -3.29 5.88 -13.54
CA THR A 91 -3.73 6.08 -14.93
C THR A 91 -3.48 7.48 -15.45
N SER A 92 -2.85 8.35 -14.66
CA SER A 92 -2.49 9.71 -15.06
C SER A 92 -0.98 9.89 -15.14
N ASP A 93 -0.51 10.87 -15.90
CA ASP A 93 0.90 11.31 -15.93
C ASP A 93 1.15 12.46 -14.94
N SER A 94 0.37 12.51 -13.87
CA SER A 94 0.44 13.60 -12.90
C SER A 94 1.68 13.50 -12.02
N ASP A 95 2.30 14.64 -11.73
CA ASP A 95 3.23 14.77 -10.62
C ASP A 95 2.54 14.39 -9.30
N PRO A 96 3.18 13.64 -8.39
CA PRO A 96 2.60 13.22 -7.12
C PRO A 96 2.02 14.35 -6.28
N ASN A 97 2.74 15.47 -6.13
CA ASN A 97 2.29 16.61 -5.34
C ASN A 97 1.06 17.27 -6.00
N ALA A 98 1.12 17.52 -7.30
CA ALA A 98 0.01 18.09 -8.05
C ALA A 98 -1.25 17.19 -8.04
N TYR A 99 -1.07 15.87 -8.02
CA TYR A 99 -2.18 14.93 -7.84
C TYR A 99 -2.81 15.05 -6.45
N LEU A 100 -1.99 15.04 -5.40
CA LEU A 100 -2.47 15.13 -4.03
C LEU A 100 -3.12 16.48 -3.72
N ASP A 101 -2.66 17.58 -4.31
CA ASP A 101 -3.31 18.90 -4.19
C ASP A 101 -4.73 18.88 -4.76
N ARG A 102 -4.94 18.25 -5.92
CA ARG A 102 -6.29 18.06 -6.49
C ARG A 102 -7.17 17.15 -5.64
N VAL A 103 -6.60 16.12 -5.02
CA VAL A 103 -7.33 15.24 -4.10
C VAL A 103 -7.70 15.99 -2.82
N SER A 104 -6.78 16.79 -2.27
CA SER A 104 -7.01 17.55 -1.03
C SER A 104 -8.14 18.57 -1.17
N ALA A 105 -8.23 19.24 -2.32
CA ALA A 105 -9.30 20.20 -2.62
C ALA A 105 -10.72 19.58 -2.54
N ARG A 106 -10.84 18.25 -2.61
CA ARG A 106 -12.09 17.49 -2.52
C ARG A 106 -12.04 16.33 -1.53
N GLY A 107 -11.14 16.41 -0.57
CA GLY A 107 -10.95 15.38 0.46
C GLY A 107 -12.23 15.06 1.26
N ASN A 108 -13.11 16.06 1.43
CA ASN A 108 -14.41 15.90 2.11
C ASN A 108 -15.43 15.04 1.33
N ALA A 109 -15.20 14.75 0.06
CA ALA A 109 -16.03 13.83 -0.72
C ALA A 109 -15.73 12.36 -0.41
N TYR A 110 -14.80 12.07 0.49
CA TYR A 110 -14.37 10.71 0.88
C TYR A 110 -14.44 10.55 2.41
N LYS A 111 -14.74 9.33 2.85
CA LYS A 111 -14.47 8.94 4.26
C LYS A 111 -12.99 9.10 4.57
N GLY A 112 -12.64 9.08 5.85
CA GLY A 112 -11.27 9.15 6.29
C GLY A 112 -10.36 8.17 5.54
N PHE A 113 -9.26 8.69 4.99
CA PHE A 113 -8.28 7.92 4.25
C PHE A 113 -6.86 8.48 4.41
N ASN A 114 -5.90 7.63 4.09
CA ASN A 114 -4.51 7.97 3.82
C ASN A 114 -4.16 7.49 2.41
N LEU A 115 -3.43 8.28 1.67
CA LEU A 115 -3.01 8.02 0.30
C LEU A 115 -1.50 8.26 0.15
N ILE A 116 -0.80 7.26 -0.35
CA ILE A 116 0.59 7.35 -0.78
C ILE A 116 0.60 7.27 -2.29
N VAL A 117 1.32 8.16 -2.94
CA VAL A 117 1.58 8.12 -4.38
C VAL A 117 3.06 8.37 -4.66
N SER A 118 3.62 7.61 -5.59
CA SER A 118 5.02 7.74 -5.98
C SER A 118 5.18 7.56 -7.48
N ASN A 119 6.05 8.35 -8.06
CA ASN A 119 6.59 8.14 -9.40
C ASN A 119 8.11 7.95 -9.34
N ARG A 120 8.83 8.12 -10.46
CA ARG A 120 10.27 7.96 -10.50
C ARG A 120 11.02 8.94 -9.57
N ASP A 121 10.53 10.16 -9.44
CA ASP A 121 11.25 11.26 -8.83
C ASP A 121 10.82 11.52 -7.38
N LYS A 122 9.55 11.29 -7.07
CA LYS A 122 8.93 11.72 -5.82
C LYS A 122 8.07 10.63 -5.21
N CYS A 123 7.99 10.66 -3.87
CA CYS A 123 6.98 9.96 -3.09
C CYS A 123 6.25 10.97 -2.22
N SER A 124 4.92 10.95 -2.22
CA SER A 124 4.12 11.94 -1.51
C SER A 124 2.96 11.28 -0.75
N TYR A 125 2.57 11.89 0.34
CA TYR A 125 1.54 11.43 1.25
C TYR A 125 0.47 12.50 1.48
N TYR A 126 -0.78 12.07 1.54
CA TYR A 126 -1.89 12.86 2.01
C TYR A 126 -2.89 12.00 2.78
N GLY A 127 -3.36 12.52 3.92
CA GLY A 127 -4.50 11.98 4.64
C GLY A 127 -5.52 13.08 4.87
N ASN A 128 -6.78 12.87 4.50
CA ASN A 128 -7.82 13.89 4.69
C ASN A 128 -8.19 14.14 6.16
N ARG A 129 -7.50 13.45 7.08
CA ARG A 129 -7.54 13.66 8.55
C ARG A 129 -6.15 13.99 9.12
N ALA A 130 -5.14 14.17 8.28
CA ALA A 130 -3.74 14.31 8.69
C ALA A 130 -3.11 15.68 8.36
N GLY A 131 -3.83 16.56 7.68
CA GLY A 131 -3.35 17.88 7.28
C GLY A 131 -3.07 17.99 5.78
N ALA A 132 -2.19 18.91 5.38
CA ALA A 132 -1.88 19.16 3.98
C ALA A 132 -1.08 18.02 3.32
N PRO A 133 -1.17 17.86 1.98
CA PRO A 133 -0.26 16.99 1.23
C PRO A 133 1.20 17.34 1.48
N ARG A 134 2.06 16.34 1.50
CA ARG A 134 3.51 16.55 1.66
C ARG A 134 4.32 15.55 0.87
N GLU A 135 5.44 15.96 0.35
CA GLU A 135 6.48 15.10 -0.19
C GLU A 135 7.20 14.38 0.95
N LEU A 136 7.59 13.13 0.71
CA LEU A 136 8.32 12.30 1.65
C LEU A 136 9.79 12.24 1.22
N GLU A 137 10.66 12.58 2.14
CA GLU A 137 12.10 12.50 1.95
C GLU A 137 12.60 11.04 1.98
N LYS A 138 13.87 10.84 1.72
CA LYS A 138 14.56 9.57 1.95
C LYS A 138 14.33 9.10 3.38
N GLY A 139 13.80 7.88 3.55
CA GLY A 139 13.51 7.36 4.89
C GLY A 139 12.67 6.09 4.90
N TYR A 140 12.34 5.67 6.11
CA TYR A 140 11.52 4.50 6.42
C TYR A 140 10.22 4.96 7.08
N TYR A 141 9.11 4.47 6.60
CA TYR A 141 7.77 4.93 6.97
C TYR A 141 6.85 3.77 7.28
N GLY A 142 5.88 4.03 8.13
CA GLY A 142 4.83 3.08 8.44
C GLY A 142 3.45 3.73 8.46
N LEU A 143 2.47 3.09 7.85
CA LEU A 143 1.11 3.57 7.74
C LEU A 143 0.13 2.46 8.04
N SER A 144 -0.86 2.76 8.87
CA SER A 144 -2.00 1.88 9.10
C SER A 144 -3.31 2.66 8.94
N ASN A 145 -4.23 2.53 9.88
CA ASN A 145 -5.54 3.21 9.84
C ASN A 145 -5.56 4.48 10.72
N GLN A 146 -4.41 5.06 10.96
CA GLN A 146 -4.15 6.35 11.61
C GLN A 146 -3.26 7.19 10.70
N ILE A 147 -2.75 8.33 11.19
CA ILE A 147 -1.78 9.15 10.45
C ILE A 147 -0.49 8.38 10.18
N LEU A 148 0.28 8.85 9.21
CA LEU A 148 1.60 8.32 8.89
C LEU A 148 2.52 8.33 10.12
N ASP A 149 3.23 7.22 10.34
CA ASP A 149 4.19 7.03 11.45
C ASP A 149 3.56 7.17 12.85
N CYS A 150 2.28 6.79 12.99
CA CYS A 150 1.64 6.76 14.31
C CYS A 150 2.33 5.73 15.23
N ASP A 151 2.06 5.86 16.53
CA ASP A 151 2.66 5.07 17.61
C ASP A 151 2.04 3.67 17.81
N TRP A 152 1.21 3.19 16.88
CA TRP A 152 0.73 1.82 16.95
C TRP A 152 1.89 0.84 16.85
N PRO A 153 1.97 -0.19 17.73
CA PRO A 153 3.12 -1.10 17.78
C PRO A 153 3.48 -1.70 16.42
N LYS A 154 2.52 -2.16 15.64
CA LYS A 154 2.78 -2.70 14.29
C LYS A 154 3.38 -1.69 13.30
N VAL A 155 3.13 -0.39 13.50
CA VAL A 155 3.70 0.68 12.69
C VAL A 155 5.11 1.02 13.17
N PHE A 156 5.25 1.27 14.47
CA PHE A 156 6.52 1.67 15.06
C PHE A 156 7.58 0.55 14.99
N ASP A 157 7.24 -0.65 15.48
CA ASP A 157 8.14 -1.80 15.46
C ASP A 157 8.38 -2.31 14.04
N GLY A 158 7.32 -2.34 13.21
CA GLY A 158 7.41 -2.76 11.81
C GLY A 158 8.34 -1.88 10.99
N ARG A 159 8.35 -0.57 11.22
CA ARG A 159 9.27 0.37 10.57
C ARG A 159 10.73 0.11 10.97
N ALA A 160 11.01 -0.17 12.25
CA ALA A 160 12.33 -0.53 12.70
C ALA A 160 12.83 -1.83 12.06
N LYS A 161 11.99 -2.86 12.05
CA LYS A 161 12.29 -4.15 11.39
C LYS A 161 12.47 -4.02 9.88
N LEU A 162 11.68 -3.18 9.22
CA LEU A 162 11.85 -2.86 7.79
C LEU A 162 13.26 -2.33 7.52
N MET A 163 13.74 -1.39 8.35
CA MET A 163 15.08 -0.84 8.22
C MET A 163 16.17 -1.90 8.40
N GLU A 164 16.03 -2.77 9.39
CA GLU A 164 16.96 -3.88 9.66
C GLU A 164 17.01 -4.86 8.47
N ILE A 165 15.85 -5.28 7.96
CA ILE A 165 15.74 -6.19 6.80
C ILE A 165 16.41 -5.57 5.56
N ILE A 166 16.12 -4.32 5.22
CA ILE A 166 16.71 -3.65 4.05
C ILE A 166 18.23 -3.49 4.20
N SER A 167 18.73 -3.37 5.42
CA SER A 167 20.17 -3.27 5.70
C SER A 167 20.88 -4.64 5.65
N ALA A 168 20.16 -5.71 5.95
CA ALA A 168 20.73 -7.05 6.07
C ALA A 168 20.71 -7.87 4.76
N PHE A 169 19.76 -7.58 3.86
CA PHE A 169 19.51 -8.40 2.66
C PHE A 169 19.61 -7.57 1.37
N ASP A 170 20.34 -8.11 0.41
CA ASP A 170 20.39 -7.58 -0.96
C ASP A 170 19.06 -7.76 -1.71
N ASP A 171 18.38 -8.89 -1.49
CA ASP A 171 17.00 -9.16 -1.90
C ASP A 171 16.14 -9.35 -0.65
N PRO A 172 15.39 -8.33 -0.22
CA PRO A 172 14.63 -8.38 1.02
C PRO A 172 13.27 -9.08 0.89
N GLY A 173 12.86 -9.54 -0.29
CA GLY A 173 11.49 -9.98 -0.58
C GLY A 173 10.92 -10.98 0.42
N GLU A 174 11.59 -12.12 0.65
CA GLU A 174 11.11 -13.15 1.59
C GLU A 174 11.12 -12.67 3.05
N ALA A 175 12.12 -11.89 3.45
CA ALA A 175 12.19 -11.35 4.81
C ALA A 175 11.04 -10.33 5.04
N LEU A 176 10.64 -9.55 4.03
CA LEU A 176 9.50 -8.66 4.10
C LEU A 176 8.17 -9.42 4.21
N PHE A 177 7.99 -10.54 3.49
CA PHE A 177 6.83 -11.40 3.69
C PHE A 177 6.80 -11.97 5.10
N SER A 178 7.93 -12.41 5.65
CA SER A 178 8.02 -12.91 7.04
C SER A 178 7.60 -11.84 8.05
N LEU A 179 8.03 -10.59 7.86
CA LEU A 179 7.59 -9.44 8.68
C LEU A 179 6.08 -9.21 8.61
N LEU A 180 5.48 -9.33 7.42
CA LEU A 180 4.04 -9.14 7.23
C LEU A 180 3.18 -10.24 7.89
N LEU A 181 3.74 -11.42 8.14
CA LEU A 181 3.06 -12.56 8.76
C LEU A 181 3.11 -12.56 10.30
N GLU A 182 3.73 -11.56 10.92
CA GLU A 182 3.82 -11.46 12.37
C GLU A 182 2.45 -11.25 13.02
N GLN A 183 2.10 -12.10 13.97
CA GLN A 183 0.82 -12.04 14.69
C GLN A 183 0.82 -11.02 15.83
N GLY A 184 1.99 -10.41 16.12
CA GLY A 184 2.12 -9.42 17.19
C GLY A 184 2.18 -10.04 18.58
N ASP A 185 1.90 -9.21 19.58
CA ASP A 185 1.91 -9.53 21.02
C ASP A 185 0.61 -9.03 21.69
N ASP A 186 0.56 -9.00 23.03
CA ASP A 186 -0.63 -8.58 23.79
C ASP A 186 -0.93 -7.07 23.70
N ARG A 187 -0.06 -6.26 23.10
CA ARG A 187 -0.32 -4.83 22.90
C ARG A 187 -1.39 -4.62 21.83
N LYS A 188 -2.29 -3.69 22.09
CA LYS A 188 -3.31 -3.31 21.11
C LYS A 188 -2.65 -2.82 19.80
N PHE A 189 -3.14 -3.28 18.67
CA PHE A 189 -2.61 -2.94 17.32
C PHE A 189 -1.16 -3.40 17.06
N SER A 190 -0.70 -4.48 17.70
CA SER A 190 0.63 -5.08 17.45
C SER A 190 0.62 -6.04 16.25
N SER A 191 -0.51 -6.69 15.96
CA SER A 191 -0.61 -7.70 14.91
C SER A 191 -0.51 -7.10 13.52
N SER A 192 0.49 -7.52 12.75
CA SER A 192 0.60 -7.26 11.32
C SER A 192 -0.34 -8.17 10.52
N PHE A 193 -0.38 -9.46 10.86
CA PHE A 193 -1.22 -10.48 10.24
C PHE A 193 -2.41 -10.82 11.14
N ILE A 194 -3.61 -10.82 10.55
CA ILE A 194 -4.86 -11.14 11.24
C ILE A 194 -5.46 -12.39 10.62
N ALA A 195 -5.69 -13.42 11.46
CA ALA A 195 -6.31 -14.67 11.07
C ALA A 195 -7.53 -14.93 11.97
N ALA A 196 -8.74 -14.70 11.46
CA ALA A 196 -9.99 -14.95 12.18
C ALA A 196 -11.07 -15.48 11.23
N ASP A 197 -12.25 -15.82 11.74
CA ASP A 197 -13.29 -16.54 10.99
C ASP A 197 -13.96 -15.70 9.88
N THR A 198 -14.13 -14.39 10.09
CA THR A 198 -14.93 -13.55 9.18
C THR A 198 -14.12 -12.40 8.58
N TYR A 199 -13.03 -12.01 9.23
CA TYR A 199 -12.19 -10.88 8.89
C TYR A 199 -10.72 -11.23 9.11
N GLY A 200 -9.85 -10.79 8.22
CA GLY A 200 -8.41 -11.01 8.39
C GLY A 200 -7.59 -10.45 7.22
N THR A 201 -6.32 -10.76 7.25
CA THR A 201 -5.39 -10.43 6.16
C THR A 201 -5.75 -11.26 4.95
N ARG A 202 -6.21 -10.57 3.90
CA ARG A 202 -6.63 -11.15 2.62
C ARG A 202 -5.49 -11.22 1.61
N ALA A 203 -4.60 -10.24 1.66
CA ALA A 203 -3.43 -10.16 0.79
C ALA A 203 -2.25 -9.56 1.54
N THR A 204 -1.07 -10.13 1.31
CA THR A 204 0.22 -9.52 1.62
C THR A 204 0.90 -9.19 0.30
N SER A 205 1.39 -7.97 0.15
CA SER A 205 2.02 -7.51 -1.10
C SER A 205 3.41 -6.95 -0.81
N VAL A 206 4.39 -7.35 -1.61
CA VAL A 206 5.74 -6.78 -1.63
C VAL A 206 5.97 -6.15 -2.99
N VAL A 207 6.40 -4.87 -2.98
CA VAL A 207 6.77 -4.14 -4.19
C VAL A 207 8.20 -3.65 -4.03
N LEU A 208 9.07 -4.03 -4.95
CA LEU A 208 10.45 -3.58 -5.02
C LEU A 208 10.64 -2.82 -6.33
N ILE A 209 10.98 -1.54 -6.26
CA ILE A 209 11.26 -0.73 -7.43
C ILE A 209 12.72 -0.30 -7.40
N GLY A 210 13.48 -0.83 -8.33
CA GLY A 210 14.91 -0.55 -8.47
C GLY A 210 15.19 0.84 -9.05
N THR A 211 16.39 1.33 -8.77
CA THR A 211 16.94 2.55 -9.41
C THR A 211 17.24 2.32 -10.89
N ASP A 212 17.44 1.06 -11.28
CA ASP A 212 17.63 0.59 -12.66
C ASP A 212 16.31 0.46 -13.47
N GLY A 213 15.16 0.72 -12.82
CA GLY A 213 13.85 0.59 -13.44
C GLY A 213 13.24 -0.82 -13.34
N ASN A 214 13.93 -1.81 -12.79
CA ASN A 214 13.35 -3.12 -12.54
C ASN A 214 12.30 -3.02 -11.44
N LEU A 215 11.09 -3.56 -11.71
CA LEU A 215 9.98 -3.60 -10.76
C LEU A 215 9.59 -5.05 -10.51
N LEU A 216 9.55 -5.42 -9.23
CA LEU A 216 8.94 -6.62 -8.71
C LEU A 216 7.66 -6.27 -7.97
N PHE A 217 6.57 -6.94 -8.30
CA PHE A 217 5.31 -6.95 -7.54
C PHE A 217 4.95 -8.40 -7.23
N GLU A 218 4.87 -8.76 -5.97
CA GLU A 218 4.40 -10.08 -5.54
C GLU A 218 3.28 -9.93 -4.52
N GLU A 219 2.19 -10.68 -4.73
CA GLU A 219 1.05 -10.74 -3.83
C GLU A 219 0.77 -12.18 -3.43
N ARG A 220 0.65 -12.44 -2.11
CA ARG A 220 0.24 -13.70 -1.51
C ARG A 220 -1.13 -13.53 -0.87
N ASN A 221 -2.08 -14.38 -1.23
CA ASN A 221 -3.46 -14.27 -0.80
C ASN A 221 -3.81 -15.29 0.27
N PHE A 222 -4.74 -14.93 1.14
CA PHE A 222 -5.17 -15.75 2.27
C PHE A 222 -6.69 -15.78 2.38
N GLY A 223 -7.20 -16.95 2.78
CA GLY A 223 -8.58 -17.20 3.12
C GLY A 223 -8.84 -17.13 4.62
N VAL A 224 -9.99 -17.64 5.01
CA VAL A 224 -10.44 -17.75 6.41
C VAL A 224 -9.33 -18.38 7.27
N ASN A 225 -9.15 -17.82 8.47
CA ASN A 225 -8.13 -18.28 9.42
C ASN A 225 -6.69 -18.26 8.87
N GLY A 226 -6.41 -17.40 7.88
CA GLY A 226 -5.08 -17.26 7.33
C GLY A 226 -4.62 -18.43 6.44
N ILE A 227 -5.56 -19.24 5.94
CA ILE A 227 -5.21 -20.34 5.02
C ILE A 227 -4.62 -19.76 3.73
N PRO A 228 -3.38 -20.14 3.35
CA PRO A 228 -2.78 -19.67 2.10
C PRO A 228 -3.61 -20.05 0.86
N LEU A 229 -3.72 -19.10 -0.06
CA LEU A 229 -4.36 -19.25 -1.36
C LEU A 229 -3.34 -19.01 -2.48
N ALA A 230 -3.80 -18.54 -3.65
CA ALA A 230 -2.94 -18.24 -4.78
C ALA A 230 -1.94 -17.11 -4.50
N SER A 231 -0.78 -17.18 -5.12
CA SER A 231 0.23 -16.13 -5.14
C SER A 231 0.51 -15.72 -6.58
N ASN A 232 0.63 -14.42 -6.83
CA ASN A 232 0.98 -13.87 -8.13
C ASN A 232 2.27 -13.06 -8.01
N ARG A 233 3.19 -13.29 -8.94
CA ARG A 233 4.47 -12.57 -9.02
C ARG A 233 4.66 -12.01 -10.42
N PHE A 234 4.97 -10.73 -10.50
CA PHE A 234 5.23 -9.99 -11.73
C PHE A 234 6.59 -9.32 -11.61
N GLN A 235 7.38 -9.40 -12.66
CA GLN A 235 8.66 -8.72 -12.75
C GLN A 235 8.84 -8.18 -14.16
N PHE A 236 9.14 -6.89 -14.26
CA PHE A 236 9.34 -6.20 -15.53
C PHE A 236 10.20 -4.96 -15.36
N ASN A 237 10.77 -4.48 -16.47
CA ASN A 237 11.38 -3.16 -16.50
C ASN A 237 10.32 -2.10 -16.77
N CYS A 238 10.34 -1.04 -15.97
CA CYS A 238 9.45 0.10 -16.19
C CYS A 238 9.76 0.78 -17.52
N ASP A 239 8.69 1.17 -18.23
CA ASP A 239 8.80 1.97 -19.45
C ASP A 239 9.42 3.33 -19.10
N VAL A 240 10.71 3.50 -19.36
CA VAL A 240 11.39 4.79 -19.29
C VAL A 240 11.10 5.51 -20.61
N GLY A 241 10.07 6.37 -20.63
CA GLY A 241 9.93 7.33 -21.72
C GLY A 241 11.18 8.21 -21.75
N PHE A 242 11.87 8.20 -22.88
CA PHE A 242 12.96 9.13 -23.18
C PHE A 242 12.41 10.54 -23.36
#